data_ae3fa69e7d153868193e2c70b0a2c51d
#
_entry.id   ae3fa69e7d153868193e2c70b0a2c51d
#
_cell.length_a   1.000
_cell.length_b   1.000
_cell.length_c   1.000
_cell.angle_alpha   90.00
_cell.angle_beta   90.00
_cell.angle_gamma   90.00
#
_symmetry.space_group_name_H-M   'P 1'
#
loop_
_entity.id
_entity.type
_entity.pdbx_description
1 polymer ?
#
loop_
_entity_poly.entity_id
_entity_poly.type
_entity_poly.pdbx_seq_one_letter_code
_entity_poly.pdbx_strand_id
1 'polypeptide(L)'
;MSLDIIIKELKEFRCPNCGQLVTTQNIDAECSGGRVWYDFLESVGYYVPYEKRTDENDWYGKDMVLTEAQAKQLAGFVSDNKPYNARDVKCLVARALLHGNKVGINADW
;
A
#
# COMPACT_ATOMS: atom_id res chain seq x y z
N MET A 1 12.01 -6.35 -16.24
CA MET A 1 11.28 -6.84 -15.06
C MET A 1 10.06 -5.98 -14.83
N SER A 2 8.93 -6.60 -14.57
CA SER A 2 7.71 -5.89 -14.27
C SER A 2 7.61 -5.64 -12.77
N LEU A 3 7.14 -4.46 -12.39
CA LEU A 3 6.81 -4.12 -11.01
C LEU A 3 5.32 -4.40 -10.81
N ASP A 4 5.01 -5.36 -9.97
CA ASP A 4 3.63 -5.71 -9.62
C ASP A 4 3.30 -5.11 -8.26
N ILE A 5 2.22 -4.34 -8.20
CA ILE A 5 1.80 -3.66 -6.97
C ILE A 5 0.34 -4.00 -6.68
N ILE A 6 0.06 -4.34 -5.43
CA ILE A 6 -1.30 -4.56 -4.94
C ILE A 6 -1.56 -3.57 -3.82
N ILE A 7 -2.61 -2.78 -3.96
CA ILE A 7 -3.09 -1.89 -2.92
C ILE A 7 -4.33 -2.51 -2.29
N LYS A 8 -4.37 -2.57 -0.97
CA LYS A 8 -5.40 -3.29 -0.22
C LYS A 8 -6.12 -2.37 0.76
N GLU A 9 -7.42 -2.58 0.93
CA GLU A 9 -8.15 -2.03 2.06
C GLU A 9 -8.14 -3.07 3.19
N LEU A 10 -7.66 -2.68 4.37
CA LEU A 10 -7.52 -3.56 5.52
C LEU A 10 -8.43 -3.09 6.64
N LYS A 11 -9.28 -3.99 7.13
CA LYS A 11 -10.13 -3.73 8.29
C LYS A 11 -9.56 -4.45 9.49
N GLU A 12 -9.35 -3.71 10.58
CA GLU A 12 -8.89 -4.25 11.85
C GLU A 12 -10.06 -4.37 12.82
N PHE A 13 -10.11 -5.46 13.56
CA PHE A 13 -11.09 -5.64 14.63
C PHE A 13 -10.50 -6.50 15.76
N ARG A 14 -11.05 -6.37 16.96
CA ARG A 14 -10.67 -7.23 18.07
C ARG A 14 -11.52 -8.48 18.10
N CYS A 15 -10.87 -9.61 18.23
CA CYS A 15 -11.58 -10.88 18.42
C CYS A 15 -12.37 -10.84 19.74
N PRO A 16 -13.69 -11.06 19.73
CA PRO A 16 -14.49 -11.00 20.95
C PRO A 16 -14.15 -12.10 21.96
N ASN A 17 -13.53 -13.18 21.52
CA ASN A 17 -13.19 -14.33 22.39
C ASN A 17 -11.83 -14.18 23.07
N CYS A 18 -10.83 -13.62 22.38
CA CYS A 18 -9.45 -13.56 22.89
C CYS A 18 -8.91 -12.13 22.99
N GLY A 19 -9.62 -11.13 22.49
CA GLY A 19 -9.18 -9.73 22.50
C GLY A 19 -8.01 -9.43 21.55
N GLN A 20 -7.59 -10.41 20.75
CA GLN A 20 -6.50 -10.22 19.82
C GLN A 20 -6.93 -9.36 18.64
N LEU A 21 -6.04 -8.46 18.20
CA LEU A 21 -6.29 -7.64 17.02
C LEU A 21 -6.17 -8.51 15.77
N VAL A 22 -7.21 -8.49 14.94
CA VAL A 22 -7.27 -9.24 13.69
C VAL A 22 -7.41 -8.26 12.53
N THR A 23 -6.65 -8.49 11.47
CA THR A 23 -6.70 -7.69 10.25
C THR A 23 -7.23 -8.55 9.11
N THR A 24 -8.26 -8.04 8.41
CA THR A 24 -8.81 -8.71 7.23
C THR A 24 -8.69 -7.81 6.01
N GLN A 25 -8.42 -8.43 4.86
CA GLN A 25 -8.42 -7.74 3.57
C GLN A 25 -9.86 -7.72 3.04
N ASN A 26 -10.37 -6.52 2.75
CA ASN A 26 -11.71 -6.37 2.19
C ASN A 26 -11.70 -6.28 0.67
N ILE A 27 -10.82 -5.44 0.12
CA ILE A 27 -10.75 -5.17 -1.32
C ILE A 27 -9.29 -4.94 -1.68
N ASP A 28 -8.93 -5.32 -2.90
CA ASP A 28 -7.62 -5.04 -3.46
C ASP A 28 -7.73 -4.41 -4.84
N ALA A 29 -6.67 -3.72 -5.25
CA ALA A 29 -6.50 -3.19 -6.59
C ALA A 29 -5.10 -3.54 -7.06
N GLU A 30 -5.00 -4.28 -8.16
CA GLU A 30 -3.74 -4.63 -8.78
C GLU A 30 -3.31 -3.54 -9.75
N CYS A 31 -2.03 -3.18 -9.68
CA CYS A 31 -1.42 -2.21 -10.59
C CYS A 31 -0.16 -2.82 -11.18
N SER A 32 0.08 -2.61 -12.47
CA SER A 32 1.41 -2.80 -13.00
C SER A 32 2.12 -1.47 -13.03
N GLY A 33 3.30 -1.42 -12.41
CA GLY A 33 3.99 -0.18 -12.19
C GLY A 33 5.11 0.07 -13.18
N GLY A 34 5.29 1.32 -13.58
CA GLY A 34 6.49 1.80 -14.21
C GLY A 34 7.42 2.41 -13.18
N ARG A 35 8.50 3.06 -13.66
CA ARG A 35 9.50 3.72 -12.79
C ARG A 35 8.89 4.72 -11.81
N VAL A 36 7.79 5.34 -12.18
CA VAL A 36 7.10 6.33 -11.34
C VAL A 36 6.75 5.77 -9.96
N TRP A 37 6.43 4.49 -9.87
CA TRP A 37 6.09 3.85 -8.59
C TRP A 37 7.27 3.75 -7.64
N TYR A 38 8.50 3.64 -8.14
CA TYR A 38 9.68 3.57 -7.27
C TYR A 38 9.85 4.82 -6.42
N ASP A 39 9.55 5.99 -6.97
CA ASP A 39 9.62 7.26 -6.22
C ASP A 39 8.65 7.24 -5.05
N PHE A 40 7.42 6.78 -5.27
CA PHE A 40 6.44 6.65 -4.20
C PHE A 40 6.88 5.59 -3.17
N LEU A 41 7.29 4.41 -3.62
CA LEU A 41 7.70 3.33 -2.73
C LEU A 41 8.90 3.74 -1.87
N GLU A 42 9.84 4.48 -2.43
CA GLU A 42 10.99 5.01 -1.70
C GLU A 42 10.54 6.05 -0.66
N SER A 43 9.60 6.92 -1.02
CA SER A 43 9.13 7.99 -0.14
C SER A 43 8.43 7.47 1.12
N VAL A 44 7.77 6.30 1.04
CA VAL A 44 7.10 5.68 2.20
C VAL A 44 7.98 4.64 2.90
N GLY A 45 9.21 4.43 2.42
CA GLY A 45 10.14 3.48 3.00
C GLY A 45 9.91 2.02 2.60
N TYR A 46 9.07 1.75 1.61
CA TYR A 46 8.85 0.40 1.11
C TYR A 46 10.03 -0.09 0.26
N TYR A 47 10.49 0.74 -0.67
CA TYR A 47 11.65 0.45 -1.49
C TYR A 47 12.89 1.09 -0.89
N VAL A 48 13.90 0.29 -0.64
CA VAL A 48 15.20 0.76 -0.15
C VAL A 48 16.25 0.33 -1.17
N PRO A 49 17.13 1.25 -1.64
CA PRO A 49 18.20 0.88 -2.56
C PRO A 49 19.04 -0.28 -2.03
N TYR A 50 19.47 -1.16 -2.93
CA TYR A 50 20.22 -2.37 -2.56
C TYR A 50 21.37 -2.10 -1.60
N GLU A 51 22.10 -1.02 -1.82
CA GLU A 51 23.27 -0.61 -1.02
C GLU A 51 22.92 -0.32 0.44
N LYS A 52 21.67 0.10 0.71
CA LYS A 52 21.17 0.46 2.04
C LYS A 52 20.22 -0.58 2.62
N ARG A 53 19.95 -1.65 1.86
CA ARG A 53 18.95 -2.66 2.25
C ARG A 53 19.50 -3.59 3.30
N THR A 54 18.68 -3.83 4.34
CA THR A 54 18.95 -4.79 5.39
C THR A 54 17.76 -5.74 5.52
N ASP A 55 17.89 -6.82 6.28
CA ASP A 55 16.79 -7.76 6.52
C ASP A 55 15.62 -7.07 7.25
N GLU A 56 15.90 -6.03 8.02
CA GLU A 56 14.90 -5.29 8.79
C GLU A 56 14.07 -4.33 7.94
N ASN A 57 14.66 -3.76 6.88
CA ASN A 57 14.00 -2.78 6.01
C ASN A 57 13.67 -3.31 4.62
N ASP A 58 13.75 -4.61 4.42
CA ASP A 58 13.41 -5.26 3.15
C ASP A 58 11.93 -5.64 3.15
N TRP A 59 11.13 -4.91 2.39
CA TRP A 59 9.69 -5.10 2.27
C TRP A 59 9.26 -5.89 1.04
N TYR A 60 10.22 -6.36 0.24
CA TYR A 60 9.94 -7.08 -0.99
C TYR A 60 8.92 -8.21 -0.78
N GLY A 61 7.80 -8.15 -1.50
CA GLY A 61 6.73 -9.14 -1.42
C GLY A 61 5.97 -9.16 -0.09
N LYS A 62 6.21 -8.21 0.81
CA LYS A 62 5.56 -8.13 2.11
C LYS A 62 4.50 -7.04 2.12
N ASP A 63 3.49 -7.20 2.98
CA ASP A 63 2.46 -6.18 3.18
C ASP A 63 2.95 -5.10 4.12
N MET A 64 2.91 -3.84 3.66
CA MET A 64 3.15 -2.67 4.51
C MET A 64 1.84 -1.94 4.75
N VAL A 65 1.50 -1.68 6.01
CA VAL A 65 0.33 -0.87 6.36
C VAL A 65 0.73 0.60 6.34
N LEU A 66 0.05 1.39 5.51
CA LEU A 66 0.33 2.81 5.39
C LEU A 66 -0.37 3.58 6.52
N THR A 67 0.28 4.66 6.99
CA THR A 67 -0.37 5.63 7.87
C THR A 67 -1.43 6.39 7.10
N GLU A 68 -2.32 7.11 7.81
CA GLU A 68 -3.31 7.97 7.16
C GLU A 68 -2.64 9.01 6.24
N ALA A 69 -1.55 9.62 6.70
CA ALA A 69 -0.79 10.58 5.90
C ALA A 69 -0.21 9.93 4.63
N GLN A 70 0.33 8.72 4.74
CA GLN A 70 0.87 7.99 3.60
C GLN A 70 -0.23 7.56 2.63
N ALA A 71 -1.41 7.18 3.13
CA ALA A 71 -2.56 6.85 2.28
C ALA A 71 -3.02 8.07 1.48
N LYS A 72 -3.06 9.25 2.09
CA LYS A 72 -3.36 10.51 1.40
C LYS A 72 -2.29 10.84 0.37
N GLN A 73 -1.03 10.60 0.69
CA GLN A 73 0.09 10.76 -0.24
C GLN A 73 -0.07 9.85 -1.46
N LEU A 74 -0.49 8.59 -1.25
CA LEU A 74 -0.76 7.66 -2.34
C LEU A 74 -1.86 8.18 -3.26
N ALA A 75 -2.96 8.69 -2.70
CA ALA A 75 -4.05 9.27 -3.50
C ALA A 75 -3.57 10.45 -4.34
N GLY A 76 -2.75 11.34 -3.76
CA GLY A 76 -2.14 12.45 -4.50
C GLY A 76 -1.20 11.97 -5.60
N PHE A 77 -0.38 10.99 -5.31
CA PHE A 77 0.55 10.40 -6.28
C PHE A 77 -0.18 9.84 -7.51
N VAL A 78 -1.23 9.04 -7.30
CA VAL A 78 -1.97 8.46 -8.43
C VAL A 78 -2.77 9.50 -9.21
N SER A 79 -3.21 10.57 -8.55
CA SER A 79 -3.87 11.71 -9.23
C SER A 79 -2.90 12.48 -10.13
N ASP A 80 -1.67 12.67 -9.67
CA ASP A 80 -0.66 13.46 -10.39
C ASP A 80 0.00 12.66 -11.52
N ASN A 81 0.27 11.38 -11.32
CA ASN A 81 1.05 10.57 -12.25
C ASN A 81 0.19 9.66 -13.13
N LYS A 82 -1.07 9.43 -12.75
CA LYS A 82 -2.05 8.64 -13.51
C LYS A 82 -1.51 7.28 -13.96
N PRO A 83 -0.95 6.46 -13.04
CA PRO A 83 -0.47 5.13 -13.41
C PRO A 83 -1.64 4.22 -13.81
N TYR A 84 -1.32 3.03 -14.33
CA TYR A 84 -2.34 2.04 -14.63
C TYR A 84 -3.19 1.74 -13.38
N ASN A 85 -4.49 1.66 -13.53
CA ASN A 85 -5.48 1.50 -12.45
C ASN A 85 -5.49 2.63 -11.41
N ALA A 86 -5.01 3.83 -11.77
CA ALA A 86 -5.02 4.98 -10.86
C ALA A 86 -6.41 5.25 -10.28
N ARG A 87 -7.44 5.14 -11.08
CA ARG A 87 -8.83 5.37 -10.66
C ARG A 87 -9.26 4.38 -9.58
N ASP A 88 -8.96 3.09 -9.76
CA ASP A 88 -9.33 2.05 -8.81
C ASP A 88 -8.57 2.22 -7.49
N VAL A 89 -7.29 2.54 -7.55
CA VAL A 89 -6.47 2.81 -6.36
C VAL A 89 -7.01 4.03 -5.62
N LYS A 90 -7.32 5.10 -6.33
CA LYS A 90 -7.86 6.33 -5.74
C LYS A 90 -9.20 6.08 -5.04
N CYS A 91 -10.09 5.34 -5.68
CA CYS A 91 -11.39 4.98 -5.09
C CYS A 91 -11.22 4.11 -3.85
N LEU A 92 -10.32 3.12 -3.90
CA LEU A 92 -10.03 2.25 -2.76
C LEU A 92 -9.52 3.05 -1.56
N VAL A 93 -8.53 3.93 -1.78
CA VAL A 93 -7.94 4.76 -0.72
C VAL A 93 -9.00 5.69 -0.14
N ALA A 94 -9.79 6.37 -0.97
CA ALA A 94 -10.82 7.29 -0.51
C ALA A 94 -11.86 6.57 0.35
N ARG A 95 -12.30 5.40 -0.06
CA ARG A 95 -13.26 4.61 0.70
C ARG A 95 -12.68 4.09 2.01
N ALA A 96 -11.45 3.60 1.98
CA ALA A 96 -10.78 3.13 3.19
C ALA A 96 -10.68 4.24 4.23
N LEU A 97 -10.26 5.44 3.83
CA LEU A 97 -10.17 6.59 4.72
C LEU A 97 -11.54 7.01 5.25
N LEU A 98 -12.57 6.99 4.39
CA LEU A 98 -13.94 7.34 4.79
C LEU A 98 -14.48 6.39 5.87
N HIS A 99 -14.15 5.11 5.79
CA HIS A 99 -14.62 4.07 6.69
C HIS A 99 -13.69 3.84 7.89
N GLY A 100 -12.59 4.61 7.98
CA GLY A 100 -11.61 4.45 9.05
C GLY A 100 -10.77 3.18 8.95
N ASN A 101 -10.71 2.57 7.77
CA ASN A 101 -9.91 1.39 7.51
C ASN A 101 -8.47 1.77 7.13
N LYS A 102 -7.56 0.80 7.21
CA LYS A 102 -6.17 0.97 6.82
C LYS A 102 -5.98 0.66 5.34
N VAL A 103 -4.93 1.22 4.76
CA VAL A 103 -4.49 0.93 3.40
C VAL A 103 -3.16 0.19 3.49
N GLY A 104 -3.06 -0.95 2.82
CA GLY A 104 -1.83 -1.73 2.74
C GLY A 104 -1.28 -1.73 1.33
N ILE A 105 0.03 -1.91 1.21
CA ILE A 105 0.72 -2.03 -0.07
C ILE A 105 1.62 -3.25 -0.07
N ASN A 106 1.63 -3.96 -1.19
CA ASN A 106 2.52 -5.09 -1.44
C ASN A 106 3.10 -4.93 -2.84
N ALA A 107 4.39 -5.00 -2.98
CA ALA A 107 5.05 -4.84 -4.27
C ALA A 107 6.15 -5.88 -4.48
N ASP A 108 6.22 -6.37 -5.71
CA ASP A 108 7.26 -7.25 -6.25
C ASP A 108 7.96 -6.52 -7.39
N TRP A 109 9.27 -6.46 -7.34
CA TRP A 109 10.06 -5.87 -8.43
C TRP A 109 11.12 -6.81 -8.99
#